data_d72be65caa0a27728d96d92a1dfe2415
#
_entry.id   d72be65caa0a27728d96d92a1dfe2415
#
_cell.length_a   1.000
_cell.length_b   1.000
_cell.length_c   1.000
_cell.angle_alpha   90.00
_cell.angle_beta   90.00
_cell.angle_gamma   90.00
#
_symmetry.space_group_name_H-M   'P 1'
#
loop_
_entity.id
_entity.type
_entity.pdbx_description
1 polymer ?
#
loop_
_entity_poly.entity_id
_entity_poly.type
_entity_poly.pdbx_seq_one_letter_code
_entity_poly.pdbx_strand_id
1 'polypeptide(L)'
;MAFQHRVDGLVLPHMATRKRLSHEESRLAALAAARSLLIETGPQSVTLKAVAARIGRTHANLLHHFGSAAGLQKALAGHLAGTVCDTIIDAVRASRAGLGSPREVVDLAFDAFDKEGAGALASWMILTGNEDALTPIVETIHQLVDEIAPEEAAHGTAPTQLHEETLALVLMAMGDALIGTALSRSLGLPETAARDRAERMLIRSLDLPVQQD
;
A
#
# COMPACT_ATOMS: atom_id res chain seq x y z
N MET A 1 -55.74 -15.49 -53.38
CA MET A 1 -55.46 -15.81 -51.99
C MET A 1 -53.96 -15.55 -51.72
N ALA A 2 -53.68 -14.43 -51.09
CA ALA A 2 -52.29 -14.01 -50.79
C ALA A 2 -51.92 -14.47 -49.37
N PHE A 3 -50.85 -15.24 -49.27
CA PHE A 3 -50.26 -15.60 -47.96
C PHE A 3 -49.09 -14.65 -47.65
N GLN A 4 -49.32 -13.76 -46.71
CA GLN A 4 -48.37 -12.85 -46.16
C GLN A 4 -47.55 -13.59 -45.07
N HIS A 5 -46.23 -13.84 -45.28
CA HIS A 5 -45.34 -14.30 -44.26
C HIS A 5 -44.76 -13.08 -43.51
N ARG A 6 -45.19 -12.97 -42.26
CA ARG A 6 -44.68 -12.02 -41.26
C ARG A 6 -43.41 -12.64 -40.69
N VAL A 7 -42.26 -12.06 -40.91
CA VAL A 7 -41.01 -12.40 -40.21
C VAL A 7 -40.93 -11.55 -38.94
N ASP A 8 -41.14 -12.21 -37.81
CA ASP A 8 -41.02 -11.60 -36.51
C ASP A 8 -39.58 -11.15 -36.25
N GLY A 9 -39.47 -9.91 -35.71
CA GLY A 9 -38.21 -9.23 -35.48
C GLY A 9 -37.31 -9.91 -34.44
N LEU A 10 -36.16 -10.36 -34.89
CA LEU A 10 -35.05 -10.76 -34.05
C LEU A 10 -34.43 -9.49 -33.44
N VAL A 11 -34.81 -9.16 -32.22
CA VAL A 11 -34.16 -8.10 -31.42
C VAL A 11 -32.81 -8.63 -31.01
N LEU A 12 -31.75 -8.21 -31.71
CA LEU A 12 -30.39 -8.47 -31.29
C LEU A 12 -30.15 -7.77 -29.92
N PRO A 13 -29.56 -8.45 -28.93
CA PRO A 13 -29.25 -7.81 -27.69
C PRO A 13 -28.26 -6.66 -27.92
N HIS A 14 -28.66 -5.49 -27.44
CA HIS A 14 -27.86 -4.28 -27.48
C HIS A 14 -26.51 -4.59 -26.79
N MET A 15 -25.44 -4.70 -27.60
CA MET A 15 -24.08 -4.79 -27.05
C MET A 15 -23.84 -3.51 -26.26
N ALA A 16 -23.85 -3.65 -24.93
CA ALA A 16 -23.52 -2.56 -24.02
C ALA A 16 -22.18 -1.95 -24.47
N THR A 17 -22.23 -0.73 -24.95
CA THR A 17 -21.04 0.05 -25.30
C THR A 17 -20.17 0.14 -24.05
N ARG A 18 -19.05 -0.58 -24.04
CA ARG A 18 -18.06 -0.55 -22.96
C ARG A 18 -17.64 0.91 -22.78
N LYS A 19 -18.13 1.55 -21.72
CA LYS A 19 -17.79 2.94 -21.38
C LYS A 19 -16.27 3.07 -21.42
N ARG A 20 -15.77 4.00 -22.23
CA ARG A 20 -14.34 4.24 -22.36
C ARG A 20 -13.89 4.85 -21.03
N LEU A 21 -13.08 4.10 -20.26
CA LEU A 21 -12.51 4.61 -18.99
C LEU A 21 -11.71 5.89 -19.28
N SER A 22 -11.76 6.84 -18.35
CA SER A 22 -10.88 8.01 -18.36
C SER A 22 -9.42 7.56 -18.26
N HIS A 23 -8.49 8.46 -18.51
CA HIS A 23 -7.05 8.20 -18.33
C HIS A 23 -6.75 7.77 -16.89
N GLU A 24 -7.33 8.46 -15.92
CA GLU A 24 -7.14 8.19 -14.49
C GLU A 24 -7.79 6.85 -14.07
N GLU A 25 -9.03 6.60 -14.47
CA GLU A 25 -9.70 5.31 -14.21
C GLU A 25 -8.90 4.13 -14.78
N SER A 26 -8.29 4.31 -15.97
CA SER A 26 -7.44 3.29 -16.59
C SER A 26 -6.14 3.07 -15.82
N ARG A 27 -5.54 4.14 -15.30
CA ARG A 27 -4.34 4.10 -14.46
C ARG A 27 -4.61 3.38 -13.14
N LEU A 28 -5.68 3.73 -12.44
CA LEU A 28 -6.08 3.10 -11.18
C LEU A 28 -6.41 1.61 -11.37
N ALA A 29 -7.13 1.25 -12.45
CA ALA A 29 -7.39 -0.16 -12.78
C ALA A 29 -6.10 -0.95 -13.02
N ALA A 30 -5.09 -0.33 -13.63
CA ALA A 30 -3.79 -0.96 -13.83
C ALA A 30 -3.03 -1.15 -12.52
N LEU A 31 -3.06 -0.18 -11.59
CA LEU A 31 -2.44 -0.29 -10.27
C LEU A 31 -3.13 -1.35 -9.41
N ALA A 32 -4.45 -1.44 -9.44
CA ALA A 32 -5.20 -2.50 -8.76
C ALA A 32 -4.83 -3.90 -9.28
N ALA A 33 -4.70 -4.06 -10.60
CA ALA A 33 -4.27 -5.31 -11.22
C ALA A 33 -2.80 -5.64 -10.89
N ALA A 34 -1.93 -4.63 -10.85
CA ALA A 34 -0.52 -4.77 -10.46
C ALA A 34 -0.39 -5.22 -8.99
N ARG A 35 -1.19 -4.63 -8.06
CA ARG A 35 -1.27 -5.06 -6.67
C ARG A 35 -1.72 -6.52 -6.55
N SER A 36 -2.75 -6.92 -7.28
CA SER A 36 -3.19 -8.32 -7.28
C SER A 36 -2.08 -9.28 -7.74
N LEU A 37 -1.35 -8.94 -8.82
CA LEU A 37 -0.21 -9.73 -9.29
C LEU A 37 0.92 -9.79 -8.26
N LEU A 38 1.21 -8.67 -7.60
CA LEU A 38 2.22 -8.61 -6.53
C LEU A 38 1.90 -9.62 -5.41
N ILE A 39 0.67 -9.63 -4.93
CA ILE A 39 0.22 -10.49 -3.82
C ILE A 39 0.14 -11.96 -4.25
N GLU A 40 -0.40 -12.24 -5.45
CA GLU A 40 -0.62 -13.61 -5.91
C GLU A 40 0.66 -14.33 -6.34
N THR A 41 1.59 -13.61 -6.98
CA THR A 41 2.71 -14.22 -7.70
C THR A 41 4.07 -13.54 -7.48
N GLY A 42 4.11 -12.50 -6.67
CA GLY A 42 5.32 -11.79 -6.30
C GLY A 42 5.72 -10.64 -7.24
N PRO A 43 6.72 -9.82 -6.84
CA PRO A 43 7.09 -8.59 -7.53
C PRO A 43 7.62 -8.80 -8.95
N GLN A 44 8.26 -9.93 -9.24
CA GLN A 44 8.76 -10.29 -10.56
C GLN A 44 7.63 -10.40 -11.62
N SER A 45 6.40 -10.63 -11.17
CA SER A 45 5.23 -10.74 -12.05
C SER A 45 4.63 -9.38 -12.42
N VAL A 46 4.98 -8.32 -11.70
CA VAL A 46 4.49 -6.95 -11.94
C VAL A 46 5.17 -6.36 -13.18
N THR A 47 4.68 -6.77 -14.34
CA THR A 47 5.16 -6.34 -15.66
C THR A 47 4.06 -5.66 -16.45
N LEU A 48 4.42 -4.74 -17.37
CA LEU A 48 3.45 -4.07 -18.24
C LEU A 48 2.60 -5.09 -19.02
N LYS A 49 3.20 -6.20 -19.47
CA LYS A 49 2.52 -7.24 -20.24
C LYS A 49 1.48 -7.98 -19.39
N ALA A 50 1.86 -8.41 -18.20
CA ALA A 50 0.97 -9.16 -17.30
C ALA A 50 -0.21 -8.30 -16.83
N VAL A 51 0.07 -7.04 -16.44
CA VAL A 51 -0.98 -6.08 -16.03
C VAL A 51 -1.91 -5.76 -17.20
N ALA A 52 -1.38 -5.50 -18.41
CA ALA A 52 -2.19 -5.24 -19.60
C ALA A 52 -3.13 -6.41 -19.89
N ALA A 53 -2.62 -7.64 -19.85
CA ALA A 53 -3.43 -8.85 -20.07
C ALA A 53 -4.57 -8.95 -19.04
N ARG A 54 -4.28 -8.69 -17.77
CA ARG A 54 -5.27 -8.80 -16.67
C ARG A 54 -6.44 -7.82 -16.82
N ILE A 55 -6.18 -6.60 -17.31
CA ILE A 55 -7.22 -5.56 -17.47
C ILE A 55 -7.79 -5.47 -18.90
N GLY A 56 -7.39 -6.38 -19.80
CA GLY A 56 -7.85 -6.39 -21.19
C GLY A 56 -7.40 -5.15 -21.98
N ARG A 57 -6.18 -4.68 -21.74
CA ARG A 57 -5.54 -3.56 -22.44
C ARG A 57 -4.31 -4.04 -23.23
N THR A 58 -3.76 -3.17 -24.08
CA THR A 58 -2.53 -3.46 -24.81
C THR A 58 -1.29 -3.06 -24.00
N HIS A 59 -0.17 -3.72 -24.26
CA HIS A 59 1.14 -3.33 -23.70
C HIS A 59 1.47 -1.86 -23.99
N ALA A 60 1.17 -1.38 -25.21
CA ALA A 60 1.39 0.01 -25.61
C ALA A 60 0.60 1.02 -24.75
N ASN A 61 -0.63 0.65 -24.35
CA ASN A 61 -1.43 1.48 -23.46
C ASN A 61 -0.77 1.61 -22.08
N LEU A 62 -0.29 0.51 -21.48
CA LEU A 62 0.42 0.54 -20.20
C LEU A 62 1.77 1.27 -20.29
N LEU A 63 2.48 1.09 -21.41
CA LEU A 63 3.73 1.82 -21.67
C LEU A 63 3.48 3.34 -21.71
N HIS A 64 2.37 3.79 -22.29
CA HIS A 64 1.98 5.20 -22.29
C HIS A 64 1.70 5.73 -20.88
N HIS A 65 1.09 4.94 -19.98
CA HIS A 65 0.79 5.35 -18.61
C HIS A 65 1.99 5.37 -17.69
N PHE A 66 2.92 4.42 -17.84
CA PHE A 66 3.97 4.15 -16.85
C PHE A 66 5.39 4.27 -17.41
N GLY A 67 5.56 4.39 -18.72
CA GLY A 67 6.85 4.53 -19.40
C GLY A 67 7.70 3.25 -19.44
N SER A 68 7.71 2.46 -18.34
CA SER A 68 8.51 1.24 -18.22
C SER A 68 7.93 0.30 -17.14
N ALA A 69 8.47 -0.91 -17.04
CA ALA A 69 8.15 -1.82 -15.94
C ALA A 69 8.59 -1.22 -14.58
N ALA A 70 9.77 -0.59 -14.52
CA ALA A 70 10.24 0.14 -13.34
C ALA A 70 9.30 1.30 -12.98
N GLY A 71 8.82 2.05 -13.97
CA GLY A 71 7.84 3.13 -13.76
C GLY A 71 6.49 2.61 -13.24
N LEU A 72 6.03 1.43 -13.70
CA LEU A 72 4.86 0.76 -13.15
C LEU A 72 5.07 0.36 -11.68
N GLN A 73 6.20 -0.25 -11.36
CA GLN A 73 6.56 -0.66 -9.99
C GLN A 73 6.68 0.56 -9.06
N LYS A 74 7.33 1.63 -9.51
CA LYS A 74 7.41 2.91 -8.79
C LYS A 74 6.02 3.49 -8.51
N ALA A 75 5.13 3.51 -9.52
CA ALA A 75 3.77 4.00 -9.38
C ALA A 75 2.93 3.12 -8.43
N LEU A 76 3.13 1.79 -8.47
CA LEU A 76 2.48 0.86 -7.54
C LEU A 76 2.95 1.11 -6.11
N ALA A 77 4.26 1.24 -5.88
CA ALA A 77 4.84 1.51 -4.57
C ALA A 77 4.28 2.81 -3.96
N GLY A 78 4.22 3.90 -4.73
CA GLY A 78 3.62 5.16 -4.28
C GLY A 78 2.12 5.05 -3.99
N HIS A 79 1.38 4.30 -4.81
CA HIS A 79 -0.04 4.08 -4.60
C HIS A 79 -0.33 3.27 -3.31
N LEU A 80 0.43 2.20 -3.07
CA LEU A 80 0.32 1.41 -1.84
C LEU A 80 0.66 2.25 -0.62
N ALA A 81 1.78 2.99 -0.66
CA ALA A 81 2.18 3.88 0.43
C ALA A 81 1.10 4.93 0.74
N GLY A 82 0.56 5.63 -0.28
CA GLY A 82 -0.49 6.64 -0.09
C GLY A 82 -1.73 6.06 0.59
N THR A 83 -2.25 4.94 0.06
CA THR A 83 -3.45 4.30 0.63
C THR A 83 -3.26 3.90 2.10
N VAL A 84 -2.09 3.36 2.43
CA VAL A 84 -1.78 2.94 3.82
C VAL A 84 -1.58 4.15 4.73
N CYS A 85 -0.85 5.17 4.28
CA CYS A 85 -0.60 6.37 5.07
C CYS A 85 -1.89 7.11 5.41
N ASP A 86 -2.82 7.26 4.45
CA ASP A 86 -4.14 7.84 4.73
C ASP A 86 -4.88 7.08 5.84
N THR A 87 -4.85 5.74 5.80
CA THR A 87 -5.49 4.90 6.82
C THR A 87 -4.79 5.00 8.18
N ILE A 88 -3.45 5.12 8.19
CA ILE A 88 -2.67 5.30 9.43
C ILE A 88 -2.98 6.65 10.07
N ILE A 89 -3.08 7.74 9.30
CA ILE A 89 -3.47 9.06 9.80
C ILE A 89 -4.80 8.98 10.56
N ASP A 90 -5.79 8.34 9.96
CA ASP A 90 -7.10 8.16 10.58
C ASP A 90 -7.02 7.31 11.86
N ALA A 91 -6.22 6.24 11.87
CA ALA A 91 -6.02 5.38 13.03
C ALA A 91 -5.28 6.12 14.18
N VAL A 92 -4.28 6.94 13.86
CA VAL A 92 -3.58 7.78 14.85
C VAL A 92 -4.57 8.76 15.49
N ARG A 93 -5.35 9.46 14.68
CA ARG A 93 -6.39 10.39 15.16
C ARG A 93 -7.43 9.69 16.03
N ALA A 94 -7.91 8.52 15.61
CA ALA A 94 -8.85 7.72 16.41
C ALA A 94 -8.23 7.27 17.74
N SER A 95 -6.99 6.82 17.75
CA SER A 95 -6.25 6.42 18.96
C SER A 95 -6.14 7.59 19.95
N ARG A 96 -5.78 8.79 19.47
CA ARG A 96 -5.70 10.00 20.29
C ARG A 96 -7.06 10.45 20.86
N ALA A 97 -8.12 10.22 20.12
CA ALA A 97 -9.49 10.48 20.57
C ALA A 97 -10.05 9.41 21.56
N GLY A 98 -9.29 8.37 21.85
CA GLY A 98 -9.73 7.24 22.68
C GLY A 98 -10.75 6.32 21.95
N LEU A 99 -10.85 6.42 20.63
CA LEU A 99 -11.74 5.62 19.77
C LEU A 99 -11.04 4.49 19.04
N GLY A 100 -9.70 4.41 19.17
CA GLY A 100 -8.84 3.40 18.56
C GLY A 100 -7.73 2.97 19.52
N SER A 101 -6.75 2.22 19.01
CA SER A 101 -5.62 1.76 19.80
C SER A 101 -4.29 1.89 19.06
N PRO A 102 -3.15 2.02 19.77
CA PRO A 102 -1.82 1.97 19.14
C PRO A 102 -1.58 0.67 18.38
N ARG A 103 -2.22 -0.42 18.79
CA ARG A 103 -2.16 -1.71 18.09
C ARG A 103 -2.69 -1.63 16.66
N GLU A 104 -3.75 -0.88 16.42
CA GLU A 104 -4.31 -0.69 15.09
C GLU A 104 -3.30 -0.01 14.15
N VAL A 105 -2.61 1.03 14.61
CA VAL A 105 -1.53 1.69 13.86
C VAL A 105 -0.41 0.71 13.52
N VAL A 106 0.02 -0.12 14.49
CA VAL A 106 1.03 -1.16 14.27
C VAL A 106 0.56 -2.18 13.24
N ASP A 107 -0.65 -2.70 13.38
CA ASP A 107 -1.16 -3.73 12.48
C ASP A 107 -1.29 -3.20 11.04
N LEU A 108 -1.73 -1.95 10.84
CA LEU A 108 -1.75 -1.31 9.53
C LEU A 108 -0.36 -1.19 8.90
N ALA A 109 0.64 -0.75 9.68
CA ALA A 109 2.01 -0.63 9.20
C ALA A 109 2.60 -2.00 8.83
N PHE A 110 2.46 -3.00 9.69
CA PHE A 110 2.98 -4.35 9.43
C PHE A 110 2.26 -5.04 8.27
N ASP A 111 0.94 -4.92 8.19
CA ASP A 111 0.15 -5.51 7.12
C ASP A 111 0.47 -4.88 5.76
N ALA A 112 0.84 -3.60 5.71
CA ALA A 112 1.30 -2.94 4.49
C ALA A 112 2.55 -3.62 3.90
N PHE A 113 3.53 -3.95 4.75
CA PHE A 113 4.75 -4.61 4.29
C PHE A 113 4.56 -6.10 4.01
N ASP A 114 3.78 -6.80 4.81
CA ASP A 114 3.52 -8.24 4.71
C ASP A 114 2.38 -8.54 3.71
N LYS A 115 1.12 -8.28 4.09
CA LYS A 115 -0.07 -8.71 3.34
C LYS A 115 -0.29 -7.93 2.04
N GLU A 116 0.05 -6.62 2.03
CA GLU A 116 -0.05 -5.78 0.84
C GLU A 116 1.16 -5.93 -0.09
N GLY A 117 2.21 -6.60 0.36
CA GLY A 117 3.38 -6.95 -0.44
C GLY A 117 4.39 -5.82 -0.63
N ALA A 118 4.26 -4.71 0.12
CA ALA A 118 5.20 -3.59 0.00
C ALA A 118 6.63 -3.99 0.36
N GLY A 119 6.84 -4.89 1.33
CA GLY A 119 8.15 -5.40 1.71
C GLY A 119 8.82 -6.18 0.59
N ALA A 120 8.08 -7.09 -0.05
CA ALA A 120 8.58 -7.86 -1.20
C ALA A 120 8.90 -6.94 -2.40
N LEU A 121 8.03 -5.97 -2.68
CA LEU A 121 8.23 -5.02 -3.77
C LEU A 121 9.45 -4.13 -3.53
N ALA A 122 9.60 -3.55 -2.34
CA ALA A 122 10.73 -2.71 -1.96
C ALA A 122 12.06 -3.48 -2.07
N SER A 123 12.11 -4.70 -1.52
CA SER A 123 13.28 -5.57 -1.60
C SER A 123 13.66 -5.90 -3.04
N TRP A 124 12.67 -6.22 -3.88
CA TRP A 124 12.89 -6.46 -5.31
C TRP A 124 13.46 -5.23 -6.03
N MET A 125 12.94 -4.04 -5.75
CA MET A 125 13.43 -2.80 -6.35
C MET A 125 14.88 -2.52 -5.98
N ILE A 126 15.24 -2.71 -4.70
CA ILE A 126 16.63 -2.57 -4.23
C ILE A 126 17.55 -3.58 -4.95
N LEU A 127 17.18 -4.86 -4.96
CA LEU A 127 18.00 -5.93 -5.55
C LEU A 127 18.17 -5.80 -7.07
N THR A 128 17.24 -5.16 -7.74
CA THR A 128 17.32 -4.92 -9.20
C THR A 128 17.96 -3.58 -9.57
N GLY A 129 18.52 -2.84 -8.59
CA GLY A 129 19.16 -1.55 -8.82
C GLY A 129 18.19 -0.41 -9.15
N ASN A 130 16.92 -0.54 -8.78
CA ASN A 130 15.90 0.47 -9.00
C ASN A 130 15.59 1.23 -7.69
N GLU A 131 16.61 1.70 -7.02
CA GLU A 131 16.49 2.35 -5.70
C GLU A 131 15.66 3.65 -5.76
N ASP A 132 15.74 4.39 -6.87
CA ASP A 132 14.90 5.58 -7.09
C ASP A 132 13.39 5.31 -7.01
N ALA A 133 12.98 4.05 -7.16
CA ALA A 133 11.59 3.66 -7.02
C ALA A 133 11.08 3.64 -5.56
N LEU A 134 11.99 3.70 -4.57
CA LEU A 134 11.63 3.85 -3.15
C LEU A 134 11.27 5.30 -2.80
N THR A 135 11.72 6.28 -3.59
CA THR A 135 11.47 7.70 -3.32
C THR A 135 9.99 8.01 -3.00
N PRO A 136 8.99 7.51 -3.78
CA PRO A 136 7.59 7.78 -3.45
C PRO A 136 7.14 7.22 -2.09
N ILE A 137 7.71 6.09 -1.67
CA ILE A 137 7.39 5.50 -0.35
C ILE A 137 7.92 6.42 0.75
N VAL A 138 9.21 6.80 0.65
CA VAL A 138 9.88 7.65 1.65
C VAL A 138 9.21 9.04 1.72
N GLU A 139 8.91 9.65 0.57
CA GLU A 139 8.20 10.93 0.49
C GLU A 139 6.80 10.85 1.11
N THR A 140 6.06 9.78 0.85
CA THR A 140 4.70 9.60 1.42
C THR A 140 4.76 9.40 2.94
N ILE A 141 5.72 8.65 3.46
CA ILE A 141 5.93 8.50 4.91
C ILE A 141 6.31 9.83 5.53
N HIS A 142 7.16 10.63 4.88
CA HIS A 142 7.52 11.96 5.37
C HIS A 142 6.30 12.90 5.41
N GLN A 143 5.48 12.91 4.37
CA GLN A 143 4.23 13.68 4.34
C GLN A 143 3.26 13.26 5.44
N LEU A 144 3.12 11.96 5.72
CA LEU A 144 2.33 11.46 6.85
C LEU A 144 2.84 12.06 8.19
N VAL A 145 4.16 12.01 8.41
CA VAL A 145 4.76 12.54 9.64
C VAL A 145 4.51 14.05 9.76
N ASP A 146 4.71 14.80 8.66
CA ASP A 146 4.45 16.25 8.64
C ASP A 146 2.98 16.58 8.92
N GLU A 147 2.05 15.75 8.46
CA GLU A 147 0.62 15.96 8.66
C GLU A 147 0.19 15.74 10.11
N ILE A 148 0.72 14.70 10.78
CA ILE A 148 0.36 14.38 12.17
C ILE A 148 1.20 15.13 13.20
N ALA A 149 2.39 15.63 12.85
CA ALA A 149 3.32 16.27 13.78
C ALA A 149 2.72 17.42 14.61
N PRO A 150 1.90 18.33 14.04
CA PRO A 150 1.27 19.40 14.82
C PRO A 150 0.29 18.87 15.88
N GLU A 151 -0.46 17.82 15.55
CA GLU A 151 -1.43 17.19 16.44
C GLU A 151 -0.71 16.42 17.55
N GLU A 152 0.35 15.69 17.22
CA GLU A 152 1.20 14.96 18.15
C GLU A 152 1.93 15.90 19.12
N ALA A 153 2.45 17.03 18.63
CA ALA A 153 3.05 18.07 19.48
C ALA A 153 2.05 18.66 20.48
N ALA A 154 0.80 18.85 20.08
CA ALA A 154 -0.26 19.32 20.98
C ALA A 154 -0.58 18.31 22.10
N HIS A 155 -0.31 17.02 21.89
CA HIS A 155 -0.43 15.96 22.88
C HIS A 155 0.87 15.67 23.65
N GLY A 156 1.94 16.45 23.39
CA GLY A 156 3.20 16.38 24.12
C GLY A 156 4.26 15.48 23.48
N THR A 157 4.04 14.97 22.29
CA THR A 157 5.06 14.20 21.54
C THR A 157 6.07 15.16 20.91
N ALA A 158 7.35 15.03 21.24
CA ALA A 158 8.39 15.83 20.61
C ALA A 158 8.55 15.43 19.12
N PRO A 159 8.80 16.38 18.19
CA PRO A 159 8.98 16.07 16.77
C PRO A 159 10.06 15.01 16.50
N THR A 160 11.20 15.08 17.21
CA THR A 160 12.27 14.08 17.08
C THR A 160 11.81 12.69 17.50
N GLN A 161 11.01 12.57 18.56
CA GLN A 161 10.46 11.31 19.03
C GLN A 161 9.53 10.69 17.98
N LEU A 162 8.64 11.47 17.37
CA LEU A 162 7.76 11.00 16.29
C LEU A 162 8.56 10.44 15.11
N HIS A 163 9.64 11.13 14.69
CA HIS A 163 10.52 10.65 13.63
C HIS A 163 11.21 9.33 13.99
N GLU A 164 11.74 9.21 15.21
CA GLU A 164 12.42 8.01 15.70
C GLU A 164 11.45 6.82 15.76
N GLU A 165 10.24 7.02 16.25
CA GLU A 165 9.20 5.99 16.32
C GLU A 165 8.74 5.55 14.94
N THR A 166 8.53 6.48 14.01
CA THR A 166 8.19 6.18 12.62
C THR A 166 9.28 5.35 11.97
N LEU A 167 10.55 5.76 12.10
CA LEU A 167 11.68 5.00 11.58
C LEU A 167 11.73 3.59 12.16
N ALA A 168 11.60 3.45 13.47
CA ALA A 168 11.63 2.15 14.15
C ALA A 168 10.46 1.26 13.70
N LEU A 169 9.25 1.80 13.62
CA LEU A 169 8.06 1.07 13.19
C LEU A 169 8.21 0.55 11.75
N VAL A 170 8.64 1.40 10.82
CA VAL A 170 8.85 1.04 9.41
C VAL A 170 9.91 -0.05 9.28
N LEU A 171 11.05 0.08 9.97
CA LEU A 171 12.13 -0.92 9.93
C LEU A 171 11.72 -2.25 10.56
N MET A 172 10.97 -2.22 11.68
CA MET A 172 10.43 -3.45 12.29
C MET A 172 9.42 -4.13 11.37
N ALA A 173 8.49 -3.39 10.79
CA ALA A 173 7.48 -3.94 9.89
C ALA A 173 8.10 -4.55 8.62
N MET A 174 9.07 -3.85 8.02
CA MET A 174 9.78 -4.35 6.84
C MET A 174 10.61 -5.60 7.17
N GLY A 175 11.34 -5.59 8.29
CA GLY A 175 12.14 -6.75 8.74
C GLY A 175 11.26 -7.96 9.06
N ASP A 176 10.12 -7.75 9.71
CA ASP A 176 9.16 -8.80 10.04
C ASP A 176 8.58 -9.44 8.77
N ALA A 177 8.18 -8.64 7.79
CA ALA A 177 7.65 -9.13 6.51
C ALA A 177 8.65 -10.02 5.74
N LEU A 178 9.96 -9.79 5.89
CA LEU A 178 10.98 -10.51 5.15
C LEU A 178 11.47 -11.78 5.86
N ILE A 179 11.70 -11.69 7.18
CA ILE A 179 12.34 -12.76 7.94
C ILE A 179 11.64 -13.04 9.29
N GLY A 180 10.61 -12.30 9.65
CA GLY A 180 10.00 -12.33 11.00
C GLY A 180 9.55 -13.70 11.44
N THR A 181 8.77 -14.41 10.61
CA THR A 181 8.30 -15.76 10.91
C THR A 181 9.45 -16.75 11.13
N ALA A 182 10.49 -16.72 10.29
CA ALA A 182 11.63 -17.61 10.43
C ALA A 182 12.45 -17.30 11.69
N LEU A 183 12.66 -16.00 11.97
CA LEU A 183 13.43 -15.55 13.13
C LEU A 183 12.69 -15.82 14.44
N SER A 184 11.40 -15.50 14.52
CA SER A 184 10.57 -15.75 15.72
C SER A 184 10.55 -17.24 16.06
N ARG A 185 10.36 -18.09 15.07
CA ARG A 185 10.40 -19.55 15.25
C ARG A 185 11.76 -20.02 15.76
N SER A 186 12.85 -19.52 15.22
CA SER A 186 14.21 -19.85 15.65
C SER A 186 14.50 -19.43 17.09
N LEU A 187 13.93 -18.33 17.54
CA LEU A 187 14.09 -17.79 18.88
C LEU A 187 13.06 -18.32 19.88
N GLY A 188 12.12 -19.17 19.48
CA GLY A 188 11.06 -19.68 20.34
C GLY A 188 10.03 -18.62 20.73
N LEU A 189 9.86 -17.58 19.92
CA LEU A 189 8.93 -16.49 20.15
C LEU A 189 7.65 -16.65 19.32
N PRO A 190 6.52 -16.07 19.75
CA PRO A 190 5.32 -16.01 18.92
C PRO A 190 5.56 -15.17 17.66
N GLU A 191 4.86 -15.47 16.56
CA GLU A 191 4.97 -14.73 15.31
C GLU A 191 4.54 -13.25 15.46
N THR A 192 3.75 -12.93 16.50
CA THR A 192 3.35 -11.55 16.82
C THR A 192 4.42 -10.74 17.57
N ALA A 193 5.56 -11.34 17.94
CA ALA A 193 6.52 -10.72 18.84
C ALA A 193 7.03 -9.34 18.39
N ALA A 194 7.24 -9.15 17.09
CA ALA A 194 7.66 -7.87 16.54
C ALA A 194 6.54 -6.81 16.66
N ARG A 195 5.30 -7.18 16.33
CA ARG A 195 4.12 -6.31 16.49
C ARG A 195 3.88 -5.93 17.93
N ASP A 196 3.99 -6.89 18.86
CA ASP A 196 3.82 -6.66 20.30
C ASP A 196 4.93 -5.74 20.84
N ARG A 197 6.13 -5.80 20.27
CA ARG A 197 7.22 -4.90 20.60
C ARG A 197 6.97 -3.48 20.10
N ALA A 198 6.50 -3.35 18.86
CA ALA A 198 6.14 -2.07 18.27
C ALA A 198 5.01 -1.38 19.03
N GLU A 199 3.95 -2.13 19.39
CA GLU A 199 2.85 -1.62 20.20
C GLU A 199 3.34 -1.06 21.56
N ARG A 200 4.17 -1.81 22.27
CA ARG A 200 4.76 -1.34 23.54
C ARG A 200 5.64 -0.09 23.35
N MET A 201 6.27 0.08 22.21
CA MET A 201 7.02 1.29 21.89
C MET A 201 6.08 2.49 21.77
N LEU A 202 5.02 2.38 20.98
CA LEU A 202 4.04 3.46 20.80
C LEU A 202 3.29 3.80 22.10
N ILE A 203 2.93 2.80 22.93
CA ILE A 203 2.29 3.04 24.24
C ILE A 203 3.18 3.87 25.15
N ARG A 204 4.48 3.54 25.22
CA ARG A 204 5.43 4.27 26.08
C ARG A 204 5.59 5.74 25.67
N SER A 205 5.51 6.04 24.39
CA SER A 205 5.58 7.41 23.92
C SER A 205 4.34 8.23 24.31
N LEU A 206 3.19 7.56 24.49
CA LEU A 206 1.96 8.19 24.95
C LEU A 206 1.98 8.50 26.45
N ASP A 207 2.73 7.72 27.25
CA ASP A 207 2.76 7.78 28.73
C ASP A 207 3.90 8.65 29.29
N LEU A 208 4.85 9.11 28.47
CA LEU A 208 5.97 9.92 28.96
C LEU A 208 5.52 11.37 29.17
N PRO A 209 5.65 11.93 30.41
CA PRO A 209 5.44 13.36 30.65
C PRO A 209 6.47 14.17 29.86
N VAL A 210 6.03 15.27 29.26
CA VAL A 210 6.88 16.24 28.57
C VAL A 210 8.00 16.66 29.49
N GLN A 211 9.23 16.24 29.20
CA GLN A 211 10.39 16.86 29.83
C GLN A 211 10.57 18.25 29.23
N GLN A 212 10.16 19.25 29.98
CA GLN A 212 10.45 20.66 29.67
C GLN A 212 11.92 20.91 30.02
N ASP A 213 12.76 20.98 28.98
CA ASP A 213 14.11 21.56 29.08
C ASP A 213 14.04 23.11 28.97
#